data_fdc1c56d3fd1bf6aecfc5cc2d8cd7fef
#
_entry.id   fdc1c56d3fd1bf6aecfc5cc2d8cd7fef
#
_cell.length_a   1.000
_cell.length_b   1.000
_cell.length_c   1.000
_cell.angle_alpha   90.00
_cell.angle_beta   90.00
_cell.angle_gamma   90.00
#
_symmetry.space_group_name_H-M   'P 1'
#
loop_
_entity.id
_entity.type
_entity.pdbx_description
1 polymer ?
#
loop_
_entity_poly.entity_id
_entity_poly.type
_entity_poly.pdbx_seq_one_letter_code
_entity_poly.pdbx_strand_id
1 'polypeptide(L)'
;MKGKKAAIALAAIMGFGAVASLGACGGSGGSGEIDFWYSASVPDGRIISEMIDAYNNGQGKEDGVHVTGDNRGSVSRTDLMVNSPNVIMLSDEQFKQFAVEDYYLDLTQYYEEMPGNYKEEEIPTSFTRAFRIDTKDDANGKRMAGEGAAIQGIPFGVDPMIYYYSIDVFEEAGIKIISCEEKDLEKKYPGLQPHGYAEYTAENGAKPPVEGATVSENLAGESVYKIFNNLIPMNFEEFRYLSKCFTKSYTDNDSTTDYGSATHHWFSFGWSVGGDCVGYDGEKYSFTALDSSANYLVTAKDGVTVNGKHYAAGEVVRYEDKVKQADIATMQGLHPLPSQQTAMQEFINLSVPRDKTGGMVATGYGVATAINESVDALYSASNKVAMVSGRIVQTTTLEVAYKGQYDIALPTQWREYKGGSVYYKGEETFGNEYLKVIGKQYAGTVYTGELDKDAESGVPFVGRQTGYGSFSALMIPVNSDSSNYEAAWKFIRWAASEEGQRIYIKTGNVPNQSALALSDEYAAIGSGLNYRAAAIAAQGAEIGDWAYFNNGAWVDKWSGNFNQALRLGYTTPEKFMQDFAGIANTDIGKVSIVMNGRW
;
A
#
# COMPACT_ATOMS: atom_id res chain seq x y z
N MET A 1 -6.77 -42.28 -34.77
CA MET A 1 -7.18 -42.47 -33.35
C MET A 1 -7.29 -41.07 -32.74
N LYS A 2 -8.48 -40.72 -32.27
CA LYS A 2 -8.85 -39.38 -31.86
C LYS A 2 -8.43 -39.16 -30.40
N GLY A 3 -7.52 -38.23 -30.15
CA GLY A 3 -7.20 -37.73 -28.80
C GLY A 3 -7.93 -36.40 -28.54
N LYS A 4 -8.89 -36.42 -27.65
CA LYS A 4 -9.63 -35.22 -27.21
C LYS A 4 -8.73 -34.37 -26.31
N LYS A 5 -8.49 -33.15 -26.72
CA LYS A 5 -7.97 -32.08 -25.83
C LYS A 5 -9.15 -31.63 -24.97
N ALA A 6 -9.03 -31.83 -23.66
CA ALA A 6 -9.93 -31.23 -22.71
C ALA A 6 -9.39 -29.82 -22.39
N ALA A 7 -10.08 -28.82 -22.88
CA ALA A 7 -9.92 -27.45 -22.38
C ALA A 7 -10.69 -27.36 -21.07
N ILE A 8 -9.97 -27.18 -19.97
CA ILE A 8 -10.57 -26.85 -18.67
C ILE A 8 -10.73 -25.34 -18.66
N ALA A 9 -11.93 -24.88 -18.96
CA ALA A 9 -12.36 -23.54 -18.66
C ALA A 9 -12.64 -23.49 -17.14
N LEU A 10 -11.80 -22.82 -16.37
CA LEU A 10 -12.09 -22.51 -14.99
C LEU A 10 -13.12 -21.36 -14.98
N ALA A 11 -14.39 -21.74 -15.00
CA ALA A 11 -15.45 -20.81 -14.66
C ALA A 11 -15.42 -20.60 -13.15
N ALA A 12 -15.22 -19.36 -12.74
CA ALA A 12 -15.41 -18.93 -11.36
C ALA A 12 -16.87 -19.24 -10.97
N ILE A 13 -17.08 -20.35 -10.29
CA ILE A 13 -18.35 -20.67 -9.68
C ILE A 13 -18.38 -19.91 -8.35
N MET A 14 -18.94 -18.70 -8.37
CA MET A 14 -19.51 -18.13 -7.18
C MET A 14 -20.74 -18.95 -6.79
N GLY A 15 -20.50 -19.99 -6.00
CA GLY A 15 -21.55 -20.77 -5.39
C GLY A 15 -22.15 -19.99 -4.23
N PHE A 16 -23.19 -19.23 -4.50
CA PHE A 16 -24.07 -18.69 -3.46
C PHE A 16 -24.82 -19.86 -2.82
N GLY A 17 -24.31 -20.37 -1.73
CA GLY A 17 -25.08 -21.17 -0.79
C GLY A 17 -25.92 -20.24 0.07
N ALA A 18 -27.10 -19.88 -0.39
CA ALA A 18 -28.09 -19.23 0.45
C ALA A 18 -28.55 -20.27 1.48
N VAL A 19 -28.00 -20.23 2.66
CA VAL A 19 -28.66 -20.79 3.83
C VAL A 19 -29.74 -19.78 4.22
N ALA A 20 -30.95 -20.05 3.78
CA ALA A 20 -32.11 -19.34 4.25
C ALA A 20 -32.29 -19.62 5.74
N SER A 21 -31.77 -18.76 6.60
CA SER A 21 -32.23 -18.64 7.96
C SER A 21 -33.62 -17.98 7.89
N LEU A 22 -34.64 -18.77 8.10
CA LEU A 22 -35.98 -18.26 8.43
C LEU A 22 -35.87 -17.56 9.81
N GLY A 23 -35.41 -16.34 9.78
CA GLY A 23 -35.44 -15.44 10.92
C GLY A 23 -36.88 -14.90 11.04
N ALA A 24 -37.53 -15.27 12.12
CA ALA A 24 -38.83 -14.78 12.49
C ALA A 24 -38.83 -13.25 12.57
N CYS A 25 -39.73 -12.63 11.83
CA CYS A 25 -40.18 -11.26 12.12
C CYS A 25 -40.81 -11.24 13.51
N GLY A 26 -40.36 -10.34 14.34
CA GLY A 26 -41.10 -9.91 15.46
C GLY A 26 -40.38 -9.97 16.79
N GLY A 27 -40.12 -8.87 17.33
CA GLY A 27 -39.92 -8.79 18.74
C GLY A 27 -39.07 -7.60 19.13
N SER A 28 -39.64 -6.73 19.85
CA SER A 28 -38.98 -5.79 20.73
C SER A 28 -37.58 -6.21 21.12
N GLY A 29 -36.56 -5.69 20.47
CA GLY A 29 -35.18 -5.85 20.88
C GLY A 29 -35.02 -5.28 22.27
N GLY A 30 -34.66 -6.13 23.25
CA GLY A 30 -34.20 -5.64 24.53
C GLY A 30 -32.92 -4.84 24.29
N SER A 31 -32.71 -3.80 25.07
CA SER A 31 -31.47 -3.01 25.07
C SER A 31 -30.28 -3.95 25.28
N GLY A 32 -29.52 -4.22 24.21
CA GLY A 32 -28.36 -5.12 24.27
C GLY A 32 -28.26 -6.13 23.11
N GLU A 33 -29.28 -6.36 22.34
CA GLU A 33 -29.19 -7.18 21.13
C GLU A 33 -28.77 -6.28 19.95
N ILE A 34 -27.67 -6.61 19.26
CA ILE A 34 -27.16 -5.85 18.14
C ILE A 34 -26.85 -6.73 16.92
N ASP A 35 -27.13 -6.18 15.75
CA ASP A 35 -26.77 -6.78 14.46
C ASP A 35 -25.45 -6.20 13.96
N PHE A 36 -24.53 -7.07 13.58
CA PHE A 36 -23.25 -6.72 12.97
C PHE A 36 -23.15 -7.25 11.54
N TRP A 37 -23.07 -6.33 10.58
CA TRP A 37 -22.86 -6.68 9.18
C TRP A 37 -21.41 -6.55 8.78
N TYR A 38 -20.91 -7.55 8.03
CA TYR A 38 -19.58 -7.56 7.47
C TYR A 38 -19.55 -8.24 6.11
N SER A 39 -18.50 -8.02 5.33
CA SER A 39 -18.24 -8.75 4.08
C SER A 39 -16.88 -9.44 4.20
N ALA A 40 -16.88 -10.75 4.10
CA ALA A 40 -15.69 -11.55 4.26
C ALA A 40 -15.75 -12.81 3.41
N SER A 41 -14.60 -13.34 3.01
CA SER A 41 -14.49 -14.68 2.42
C SER A 41 -15.01 -15.74 3.38
N VAL A 42 -15.27 -16.96 2.89
CA VAL A 42 -15.76 -18.04 3.76
C VAL A 42 -14.77 -18.37 4.90
N PRO A 43 -13.44 -18.46 4.67
CA PRO A 43 -12.48 -18.64 5.76
C PRO A 43 -12.50 -17.48 6.76
N ASP A 44 -12.44 -16.23 6.28
CA ASP A 44 -12.41 -15.05 7.15
C ASP A 44 -13.70 -14.87 7.92
N GLY A 45 -14.84 -15.18 7.31
CA GLY A 45 -16.14 -15.16 7.95
C GLY A 45 -16.24 -16.11 9.16
N ARG A 46 -15.53 -17.25 9.13
CA ARG A 46 -15.42 -18.15 10.29
C ARG A 46 -14.65 -17.49 11.43
N ILE A 47 -13.55 -16.80 11.12
CA ILE A 47 -12.75 -16.08 12.13
C ILE A 47 -13.57 -14.95 12.76
N ILE A 48 -14.31 -14.19 11.93
CA ILE A 48 -15.21 -13.15 12.44
C ILE A 48 -16.31 -13.78 13.33
N SER A 49 -16.85 -14.94 12.96
CA SER A 49 -17.80 -15.66 13.81
C SER A 49 -17.17 -16.12 15.14
N GLU A 50 -15.92 -16.62 15.13
CA GLU A 50 -15.18 -16.90 16.36
C GLU A 50 -15.03 -15.66 17.24
N MET A 51 -14.77 -14.50 16.66
CA MET A 51 -14.64 -13.23 17.37
C MET A 51 -15.97 -12.83 18.03
N ILE A 52 -17.08 -12.95 17.29
CA ILE A 52 -18.43 -12.69 17.83
C ILE A 52 -18.75 -13.65 18.96
N ASP A 53 -18.47 -14.94 18.81
CA ASP A 53 -18.69 -15.94 19.84
C ASP A 53 -17.84 -15.68 21.10
N ALA A 54 -16.59 -15.26 20.93
CA ALA A 54 -15.71 -14.88 22.03
C ALA A 54 -16.27 -13.68 22.80
N TYR A 55 -16.70 -12.63 22.10
CA TYR A 55 -17.37 -11.50 22.72
C TYR A 55 -18.63 -11.92 23.48
N ASN A 56 -19.56 -12.62 22.82
CA ASN A 56 -20.82 -13.05 23.41
C ASN A 56 -20.63 -13.96 24.62
N ASN A 57 -19.58 -14.76 24.65
CA ASN A 57 -19.28 -15.66 25.79
C ASN A 57 -18.43 -15.00 26.89
N GLY A 58 -17.73 -13.94 26.60
CA GLY A 58 -16.86 -13.18 27.50
C GLY A 58 -17.43 -11.80 27.83
N GLN A 59 -16.79 -10.76 27.31
CA GLN A 59 -17.09 -9.35 27.61
C GLN A 59 -18.55 -8.97 27.34
N GLY A 60 -19.17 -9.54 26.32
CA GLY A 60 -20.57 -9.26 25.99
C GLY A 60 -21.55 -9.61 27.13
N LYS A 61 -21.25 -10.68 27.90
CA LYS A 61 -22.06 -10.99 29.10
C LYS A 61 -21.92 -9.95 30.20
N GLU A 62 -20.70 -9.42 30.37
CA GLU A 62 -20.43 -8.37 31.36
C GLU A 62 -21.08 -7.05 30.94
N ASP A 63 -21.04 -6.74 29.64
CA ASP A 63 -21.62 -5.55 29.05
C ASP A 63 -23.16 -5.62 28.94
N GLY A 64 -23.74 -6.81 29.06
CA GLY A 64 -25.17 -7.06 28.80
C GLY A 64 -25.52 -6.92 27.32
N VAL A 65 -24.58 -7.25 26.42
CA VAL A 65 -24.69 -7.11 24.96
C VAL A 65 -24.54 -8.49 24.30
N HIS A 66 -25.40 -8.75 23.32
CA HIS A 66 -25.32 -9.93 22.47
C HIS A 66 -25.29 -9.53 21.00
N VAL A 67 -24.32 -10.04 20.25
CA VAL A 67 -24.06 -9.68 18.84
C VAL A 67 -24.47 -10.83 17.93
N THR A 68 -25.27 -10.51 16.92
CA THR A 68 -25.60 -11.42 15.81
C THR A 68 -24.87 -10.94 14.55
N GLY A 69 -24.04 -11.82 13.98
CA GLY A 69 -23.26 -11.49 12.77
C GLY A 69 -23.97 -11.90 11.49
N ASP A 70 -23.91 -11.05 10.46
CA ASP A 70 -24.42 -11.32 9.12
C ASP A 70 -23.34 -11.02 8.06
N ASN A 71 -22.85 -12.07 7.39
CA ASN A 71 -21.84 -11.94 6.33
C ASN A 71 -22.53 -11.62 5.00
N ARG A 72 -22.45 -10.37 4.57
CA ARG A 72 -23.07 -9.87 3.34
C ARG A 72 -22.04 -9.58 2.28
N GLY A 73 -22.27 -10.05 1.05
CA GLY A 73 -21.34 -9.85 -0.06
C GLY A 73 -21.21 -8.38 -0.52
N SER A 74 -22.24 -7.56 -0.29
CA SER A 74 -22.21 -6.12 -0.57
C SER A 74 -23.27 -5.41 0.25
N VAL A 75 -23.05 -4.12 0.51
CA VAL A 75 -23.98 -3.24 1.19
C VAL A 75 -24.34 -2.10 0.26
N SER A 76 -25.64 -1.88 0.09
CA SER A 76 -26.15 -0.78 -0.72
C SER A 76 -26.62 0.39 0.15
N ARG A 77 -26.77 1.55 -0.49
CA ARG A 77 -27.40 2.73 0.16
C ARG A 77 -28.80 2.40 0.71
N THR A 78 -29.59 1.61 -0.02
CA THR A 78 -30.95 1.23 0.42
C THR A 78 -30.90 0.37 1.69
N ASP A 79 -29.91 -0.51 1.81
CA ASP A 79 -29.73 -1.33 3.02
C ASP A 79 -29.51 -0.44 4.25
N LEU A 80 -28.63 0.56 4.13
CA LEU A 80 -28.34 1.50 5.22
C LEU A 80 -29.50 2.44 5.55
N MET A 81 -30.41 2.68 4.62
CA MET A 81 -31.58 3.53 4.86
C MET A 81 -32.77 2.81 5.49
N VAL A 82 -32.97 1.54 5.14
CA VAL A 82 -34.24 0.84 5.45
C VAL A 82 -34.04 -0.22 6.55
N ASN A 83 -32.94 -0.94 6.53
CA ASN A 83 -32.65 -2.05 7.45
C ASN A 83 -31.23 -1.92 8.02
N SER A 84 -30.91 -0.74 8.51
CA SER A 84 -29.57 -0.45 9.00
C SER A 84 -29.16 -1.37 10.16
N PRO A 85 -27.98 -2.01 10.12
CA PRO A 85 -27.46 -2.78 11.25
C PRO A 85 -27.03 -1.82 12.37
N ASN A 86 -26.80 -2.36 13.57
CA ASN A 86 -26.25 -1.57 14.66
C ASN A 86 -24.75 -1.30 14.48
N VAL A 87 -24.00 -2.27 13.93
CA VAL A 87 -22.59 -2.14 13.59
C VAL A 87 -22.37 -2.63 12.16
N ILE A 88 -21.50 -1.95 11.44
CA ILE A 88 -21.08 -2.39 10.10
C ILE A 88 -19.56 -2.31 9.96
N MET A 89 -18.96 -3.31 9.30
CA MET A 89 -17.57 -3.30 8.88
C MET A 89 -17.50 -3.07 7.37
N LEU A 90 -16.87 -1.99 6.96
CA LEU A 90 -16.68 -1.66 5.54
C LEU A 90 -15.22 -1.33 5.24
N SER A 91 -14.86 -1.45 3.96
CA SER A 91 -13.59 -0.92 3.45
C SER A 91 -13.61 0.62 3.41
N ASP A 92 -12.44 1.21 3.35
CA ASP A 92 -12.26 2.66 3.21
C ASP A 92 -12.98 3.21 1.96
N GLU A 93 -12.97 2.46 0.88
CA GLU A 93 -13.66 2.86 -0.35
C GLU A 93 -15.18 2.91 -0.18
N GLN A 94 -15.78 1.89 0.44
CA GLN A 94 -17.22 1.87 0.73
C GLN A 94 -17.59 2.89 1.80
N PHE A 95 -16.74 3.08 2.81
CA PHE A 95 -16.93 4.12 3.82
C PHE A 95 -17.05 5.50 3.17
N LYS A 96 -16.09 5.88 2.31
CA LYS A 96 -16.08 7.20 1.67
C LYS A 96 -17.30 7.47 0.83
N GLN A 97 -17.85 6.46 0.14
CA GLN A 97 -19.05 6.59 -0.67
C GLN A 97 -20.28 7.03 0.16
N PHE A 98 -20.37 6.58 1.40
CA PHE A 98 -21.52 6.86 2.25
C PHE A 98 -21.27 7.96 3.29
N ALA A 99 -20.01 8.13 3.72
CA ALA A 99 -19.65 9.13 4.73
C ALA A 99 -19.99 10.57 4.29
N VAL A 100 -19.85 10.88 2.99
CA VAL A 100 -20.21 12.18 2.42
C VAL A 100 -21.73 12.48 2.44
N GLU A 101 -22.55 11.49 2.73
CA GLU A 101 -24.00 11.57 2.79
C GLU A 101 -24.53 11.37 4.22
N ASP A 102 -23.68 11.51 5.22
CA ASP A 102 -24.03 11.47 6.67
C ASP A 102 -24.67 10.15 7.12
N TYR A 103 -24.22 9.02 6.55
CA TYR A 103 -24.73 7.69 6.93
C TYR A 103 -24.16 7.15 8.24
N TYR A 104 -23.08 7.71 8.79
CA TYR A 104 -22.42 7.21 9.98
C TYR A 104 -22.45 8.18 11.15
N LEU A 105 -22.55 7.63 12.33
CA LEU A 105 -22.51 8.37 13.58
C LEU A 105 -21.12 8.98 13.81
N ASP A 106 -21.09 10.20 14.31
CA ASP A 106 -19.87 10.79 14.85
C ASP A 106 -19.48 10.09 16.15
N LEU A 107 -18.39 9.35 16.11
CA LEU A 107 -17.87 8.57 17.22
C LEU A 107 -16.85 9.33 18.06
N THR A 108 -16.59 10.60 17.78
CA THR A 108 -15.54 11.38 18.45
C THR A 108 -15.74 11.42 19.97
N GLN A 109 -16.97 11.53 20.43
CA GLN A 109 -17.28 11.51 21.88
C GLN A 109 -17.07 10.14 22.52
N TYR A 110 -17.38 9.08 21.80
CA TYR A 110 -17.19 7.71 22.26
C TYR A 110 -15.73 7.30 22.28
N TYR A 111 -14.91 7.90 21.44
CA TYR A 111 -13.50 7.58 21.27
C TYR A 111 -12.68 7.80 22.55
N GLU A 112 -13.08 8.73 23.41
CA GLU A 112 -12.46 8.98 24.72
C GLU A 112 -12.60 7.77 25.68
N GLU A 113 -13.53 6.84 25.37
CA GLU A 113 -13.79 5.64 26.17
C GLU A 113 -13.00 4.40 25.69
N MET A 114 -12.14 4.55 24.68
CA MET A 114 -11.33 3.43 24.21
C MET A 114 -10.46 2.86 25.34
N PRO A 115 -10.29 1.51 25.41
CA PRO A 115 -9.52 0.90 26.48
C PRO A 115 -8.05 1.35 26.42
N GLY A 116 -7.39 1.41 27.58
CA GLY A 116 -6.01 1.90 27.69
C GLY A 116 -4.94 1.08 26.97
N ASN A 117 -5.30 -0.09 26.44
CA ASN A 117 -4.46 -0.88 25.55
C ASN A 117 -4.71 -0.58 24.05
N TYR A 118 -5.71 0.24 23.74
CA TYR A 118 -5.87 0.83 22.42
C TYR A 118 -5.14 2.17 22.38
N LYS A 119 -4.08 2.26 21.62
CA LYS A 119 -3.24 3.45 21.55
C LYS A 119 -3.26 3.99 20.13
N GLU A 120 -3.88 5.14 19.95
CA GLU A 120 -3.98 5.78 18.63
C GLU A 120 -2.60 6.06 18.02
N GLU A 121 -1.63 6.42 18.82
CA GLU A 121 -0.25 6.67 18.41
C GLU A 121 0.46 5.42 17.84
N GLU A 122 -0.06 4.24 18.11
CA GLU A 122 0.43 2.98 17.55
C GLU A 122 -0.29 2.57 16.25
N ILE A 123 -1.31 3.34 15.84
CA ILE A 123 -2.02 3.11 14.58
C ILE A 123 -1.40 4.00 13.50
N PRO A 124 -1.04 3.48 12.33
CA PRO A 124 -0.54 4.31 11.24
C PRO A 124 -1.49 5.48 10.93
N THR A 125 -0.95 6.69 10.80
CA THR A 125 -1.77 7.91 10.60
C THR A 125 -2.66 7.82 9.37
N SER A 126 -2.19 7.19 8.30
CA SER A 126 -3.00 6.94 7.10
C SER A 126 -4.26 6.15 7.40
N PHE A 127 -4.18 5.22 8.35
CA PHE A 127 -5.28 4.37 8.73
C PHE A 127 -6.32 5.11 9.58
N THR A 128 -5.88 5.87 10.58
CA THR A 128 -6.82 6.70 11.38
C THR A 128 -7.48 7.77 10.53
N ARG A 129 -6.70 8.45 9.70
CA ARG A 129 -7.16 9.49 8.78
C ARG A 129 -8.23 9.01 7.79
N ALA A 130 -8.14 7.76 7.34
CA ALA A 130 -9.04 7.19 6.33
C ALA A 130 -10.52 7.22 6.73
N PHE A 131 -10.82 7.17 8.03
CA PHE A 131 -12.16 7.06 8.58
C PHE A 131 -12.61 8.30 9.35
N ARG A 132 -11.99 9.44 9.04
CA ARG A 132 -12.34 10.74 9.62
C ARG A 132 -12.91 11.65 8.53
N ILE A 133 -14.11 12.12 8.74
CA ILE A 133 -14.78 13.12 7.90
C ILE A 133 -15.82 13.86 8.75
N ASP A 134 -15.88 15.18 8.61
CA ASP A 134 -16.86 15.98 9.31
C ASP A 134 -18.28 15.65 8.86
N THR A 135 -19.23 15.75 9.77
CA THR A 135 -20.66 15.51 9.51
C THR A 135 -21.37 16.72 8.89
N LYS A 136 -20.68 17.86 8.83
CA LYS A 136 -21.25 19.12 8.30
C LYS A 136 -20.23 19.84 7.44
N ASP A 137 -20.75 20.52 6.43
CA ASP A 137 -19.96 21.43 5.63
C ASP A 137 -19.60 22.69 6.43
N ASP A 138 -18.44 23.26 6.14
CA ASP A 138 -18.02 24.55 6.67
C ASP A 138 -18.83 25.71 6.05
N ALA A 139 -18.53 26.96 6.45
CA ALA A 139 -19.21 28.16 5.94
C ALA A 139 -19.02 28.36 4.42
N ASN A 140 -18.08 27.67 3.79
CA ASN A 140 -17.79 27.73 2.35
C ASN A 140 -18.38 26.54 1.58
N GLY A 141 -19.17 25.68 2.25
CA GLY A 141 -19.74 24.47 1.65
C GLY A 141 -18.69 23.38 1.41
N LYS A 142 -17.62 23.36 2.19
CA LYS A 142 -16.58 22.35 2.15
C LYS A 142 -16.61 21.51 3.41
N ARG A 143 -16.37 20.22 3.27
CA ARG A 143 -16.31 19.26 4.36
C ARG A 143 -14.87 18.79 4.56
N MET A 144 -14.37 18.87 5.77
CA MET A 144 -13.02 18.40 6.09
C MET A 144 -13.04 16.88 6.27
N ALA A 145 -11.99 16.23 5.75
CA ALA A 145 -11.70 14.83 5.97
C ALA A 145 -10.22 14.67 6.38
N GLY A 146 -9.89 13.58 7.04
CA GLY A 146 -8.54 13.31 7.49
C GLY A 146 -8.26 13.85 8.89
N GLU A 147 -7.02 14.28 9.13
CA GLU A 147 -6.58 14.70 10.45
C GLU A 147 -7.41 15.88 10.99
N GLY A 148 -7.88 15.75 12.23
CA GLY A 148 -8.70 16.77 12.88
C GLY A 148 -10.19 16.73 12.57
N ALA A 149 -10.63 15.94 11.58
CA ALA A 149 -12.04 15.75 11.29
C ALA A 149 -12.71 14.75 12.25
N ALA A 150 -14.05 14.74 12.28
CA ALA A 150 -14.85 13.84 13.10
C ALA A 150 -14.55 12.37 12.82
N ILE A 151 -14.48 11.55 13.85
CA ILE A 151 -14.26 10.11 13.75
C ILE A 151 -15.57 9.42 13.40
N GLN A 152 -15.69 8.86 12.22
CA GLN A 152 -16.89 8.12 11.80
C GLN A 152 -16.68 6.61 11.72
N GLY A 153 -15.42 6.14 11.81
CA GLY A 153 -15.09 4.73 11.84
C GLY A 153 -13.87 4.44 12.70
N ILE A 154 -13.91 3.32 13.40
CA ILE A 154 -12.78 2.85 14.20
C ILE A 154 -11.94 1.91 13.36
N PRO A 155 -10.66 2.23 13.11
CA PRO A 155 -9.73 1.39 12.36
C PRO A 155 -9.73 -0.06 12.85
N PHE A 156 -9.82 -1.03 11.93
CA PHE A 156 -9.97 -2.43 12.30
C PHE A 156 -8.91 -3.35 11.68
N GLY A 157 -8.66 -3.25 10.38
CA GLY A 157 -7.65 -4.06 9.71
C GLY A 157 -7.11 -3.44 8.43
N VAL A 158 -5.90 -3.85 8.06
CA VAL A 158 -5.22 -3.41 6.84
C VAL A 158 -4.91 -4.61 5.96
N ASP A 159 -5.20 -4.48 4.67
CA ASP A 159 -4.81 -5.39 3.61
C ASP A 159 -3.79 -4.67 2.70
N PRO A 160 -2.48 -4.69 3.08
CA PRO A 160 -1.46 -3.93 2.39
C PRO A 160 -1.05 -4.58 1.08
N MET A 161 -0.59 -3.76 0.13
CA MET A 161 0.14 -4.21 -1.05
C MET A 161 1.51 -4.76 -0.64
N ILE A 162 1.84 -5.90 -1.22
CA ILE A 162 3.13 -6.59 -1.12
C ILE A 162 3.55 -7.10 -2.50
N TYR A 163 4.76 -7.61 -2.63
CA TYR A 163 5.16 -8.43 -3.76
C TYR A 163 5.11 -9.92 -3.39
N TYR A 164 4.46 -10.69 -4.23
CA TYR A 164 4.57 -12.15 -4.25
C TYR A 164 5.70 -12.53 -5.20
N TYR A 165 6.50 -13.54 -4.86
CA TYR A 165 7.54 -14.07 -5.73
C TYR A 165 7.57 -15.60 -5.69
N SER A 166 7.96 -16.22 -6.82
CA SER A 166 8.11 -17.67 -6.93
C SER A 166 9.47 -18.10 -6.35
N ILE A 167 9.46 -18.90 -5.29
CA ILE A 167 10.69 -19.41 -4.64
C ILE A 167 11.50 -20.22 -5.64
N ASP A 168 10.85 -21.14 -6.36
CA ASP A 168 11.54 -22.04 -7.30
C ASP A 168 12.26 -21.24 -8.41
N VAL A 169 11.61 -20.20 -8.96
CA VAL A 169 12.19 -19.35 -10.01
C VAL A 169 13.40 -18.59 -9.49
N PHE A 170 13.36 -18.11 -8.25
CA PHE A 170 14.49 -17.42 -7.61
C PHE A 170 15.66 -18.38 -7.34
N GLU A 171 15.38 -19.57 -6.81
CA GLU A 171 16.39 -20.60 -6.54
C GLU A 171 17.05 -21.12 -7.82
N GLU A 172 16.28 -21.37 -8.87
CA GLU A 172 16.77 -21.77 -10.20
C GLU A 172 17.71 -20.70 -10.79
N ALA A 173 17.47 -19.42 -10.53
CA ALA A 173 18.34 -18.32 -10.94
C ALA A 173 19.59 -18.15 -10.05
N GLY A 174 19.80 -19.04 -9.06
CA GLY A 174 20.92 -19.00 -8.13
C GLY A 174 20.83 -17.88 -7.09
N ILE A 175 19.63 -17.37 -6.82
CA ILE A 175 19.43 -16.29 -5.86
C ILE A 175 19.26 -16.87 -4.46
N LYS A 176 20.09 -16.41 -3.52
CA LYS A 176 19.92 -16.69 -2.10
C LYS A 176 18.93 -15.74 -1.49
N ILE A 177 17.82 -16.28 -1.00
CA ILE A 177 16.77 -15.52 -0.31
C ILE A 177 17.13 -15.42 1.18
N ILE A 178 17.02 -14.22 1.74
CA ILE A 178 17.14 -13.94 3.17
C ILE A 178 15.99 -13.06 3.64
N SER A 179 15.70 -13.11 4.94
CA SER A 179 14.70 -12.28 5.62
C SER A 179 15.38 -11.57 6.78
N CYS A 180 15.80 -10.34 6.55
CA CYS A 180 16.51 -9.55 7.55
C CYS A 180 16.12 -8.07 7.45
N GLU A 181 15.59 -7.52 8.54
CA GLU A 181 15.32 -6.08 8.61
C GLU A 181 16.64 -5.29 8.55
N GLU A 182 16.59 -4.10 7.95
CA GLU A 182 17.75 -3.23 7.76
C GLU A 182 18.52 -2.97 9.06
N LYS A 183 17.79 -2.73 10.17
CA LYS A 183 18.38 -2.49 11.50
C LYS A 183 19.20 -3.66 12.07
N ASP A 184 18.94 -4.88 11.60
CA ASP A 184 19.62 -6.11 12.05
C ASP A 184 20.69 -6.62 11.07
N LEU A 185 20.80 -5.98 9.89
CA LEU A 185 21.58 -6.47 8.77
C LEU A 185 23.05 -6.63 9.12
N GLU A 186 23.68 -5.56 9.64
CA GLU A 186 25.11 -5.59 10.01
C GLU A 186 25.42 -6.63 11.09
N LYS A 187 24.49 -6.86 12.02
CA LYS A 187 24.65 -7.87 13.07
C LYS A 187 24.56 -9.30 12.55
N LYS A 188 23.61 -9.56 11.63
CA LYS A 188 23.34 -10.91 11.10
C LYS A 188 24.23 -11.26 9.91
N TYR A 189 24.53 -10.28 9.07
CA TYR A 189 25.27 -10.42 7.83
C TYR A 189 26.29 -9.28 7.68
N PRO A 190 27.40 -9.30 8.46
CA PRO A 190 28.40 -8.22 8.47
C PRO A 190 28.91 -7.90 7.07
N GLY A 191 28.89 -6.64 6.68
CA GLY A 191 29.34 -6.16 5.37
C GLY A 191 28.32 -6.31 4.23
N LEU A 192 27.15 -6.87 4.50
CA LEU A 192 26.07 -6.91 3.51
C LEU A 192 25.41 -5.51 3.42
N GLN A 193 25.19 -5.07 2.18
CA GLN A 193 24.58 -3.76 1.92
C GLN A 193 23.05 -3.81 2.14
N PRO A 194 22.39 -2.69 2.51
CA PRO A 194 20.95 -2.63 2.75
C PRO A 194 20.14 -2.57 1.45
N HIS A 195 20.31 -3.55 0.59
CA HIS A 195 19.60 -3.71 -0.68
C HIS A 195 18.51 -4.77 -0.59
N GLY A 196 17.41 -4.56 -1.30
CA GLY A 196 16.41 -5.59 -1.53
C GLY A 196 16.92 -6.67 -2.46
N TYR A 197 17.74 -6.27 -3.46
CA TYR A 197 18.51 -7.19 -4.30
C TYR A 197 19.90 -6.64 -4.60
N ALA A 198 20.91 -7.47 -4.46
CA ALA A 198 22.28 -7.12 -4.81
C ALA A 198 23.07 -8.32 -5.34
N GLU A 199 24.08 -8.02 -6.16
CA GLU A 199 25.07 -8.97 -6.66
C GLU A 199 26.45 -8.64 -6.08
N TYR A 200 27.12 -9.65 -5.58
CA TYR A 200 28.46 -9.54 -4.97
C TYR A 200 29.44 -10.36 -5.78
N THR A 201 30.56 -9.75 -6.19
CA THR A 201 31.59 -10.42 -6.98
C THR A 201 32.10 -11.69 -6.28
N ALA A 202 32.07 -12.80 -6.99
CA ALA A 202 32.60 -14.07 -6.47
C ALA A 202 34.09 -14.18 -6.77
N GLU A 203 34.93 -13.68 -5.85
CA GLU A 203 36.39 -13.82 -5.95
C GLU A 203 36.82 -15.25 -5.58
N ASN A 204 37.84 -15.76 -6.25
CA ASN A 204 38.38 -17.09 -5.99
C ASN A 204 38.84 -17.25 -4.53
N GLY A 205 38.15 -18.11 -3.78
CA GLY A 205 38.49 -18.43 -2.39
C GLY A 205 37.83 -17.49 -1.35
N ALA A 206 37.10 -16.48 -1.75
CA ALA A 206 36.31 -15.67 -0.85
C ALA A 206 35.06 -16.44 -0.32
N LYS A 207 34.75 -16.24 0.94
CA LYS A 207 33.49 -16.78 1.50
C LYS A 207 32.31 -16.06 0.91
N PRO A 208 31.18 -16.77 0.67
CA PRO A 208 29.97 -16.12 0.26
C PRO A 208 29.51 -15.10 1.33
N PRO A 209 28.92 -13.96 0.92
CA PRO A 209 28.43 -12.92 1.85
C PRO A 209 27.31 -13.43 2.75
N VAL A 210 26.61 -14.47 2.31
CA VAL A 210 25.57 -15.18 3.04
C VAL A 210 25.84 -16.67 2.97
N GLU A 211 25.75 -17.36 4.09
CA GLU A 211 25.93 -18.82 4.13
C GLU A 211 24.91 -19.52 3.22
N GLY A 212 25.43 -20.46 2.41
CA GLY A 212 24.62 -21.19 1.45
C GLY A 212 24.32 -20.42 0.15
N ALA A 213 24.84 -19.21 -0.05
CA ALA A 213 24.82 -18.58 -1.36
C ALA A 213 25.79 -19.30 -2.32
N THR A 214 25.33 -19.53 -3.54
CA THR A 214 26.09 -20.20 -4.60
C THR A 214 26.53 -19.20 -5.66
N VAL A 215 27.66 -19.48 -6.29
CA VAL A 215 28.14 -18.69 -7.43
C VAL A 215 27.22 -18.94 -8.63
N SER A 216 26.80 -17.87 -9.28
CA SER A 216 26.05 -17.90 -10.52
C SER A 216 26.56 -16.80 -11.46
N GLU A 217 26.13 -16.81 -12.71
CA GLU A 217 26.44 -15.72 -13.66
C GLU A 217 25.38 -14.64 -13.61
N ASN A 218 25.81 -13.37 -13.69
CA ASN A 218 24.92 -12.23 -13.88
C ASN A 218 24.62 -11.98 -15.38
N LEU A 219 23.85 -10.95 -15.70
CA LEU A 219 23.49 -10.60 -17.08
C LEU A 219 24.69 -10.19 -17.95
N ALA A 220 25.84 -9.86 -17.35
CA ALA A 220 27.09 -9.55 -18.03
C ALA A 220 28.02 -10.78 -18.18
N GLY A 221 27.62 -11.95 -17.70
CA GLY A 221 28.45 -13.16 -17.69
C GLY A 221 29.53 -13.19 -16.62
N GLU A 222 29.39 -12.35 -15.58
CA GLU A 222 30.33 -12.30 -14.46
C GLU A 222 29.90 -13.25 -13.35
N SER A 223 30.87 -13.87 -12.69
CA SER A 223 30.62 -14.76 -11.54
C SER A 223 30.25 -13.93 -10.29
N VAL A 224 29.07 -14.14 -9.76
CA VAL A 224 28.53 -13.38 -8.64
C VAL A 224 27.77 -14.26 -7.64
N TYR A 225 27.63 -13.75 -6.42
CA TYR A 225 26.61 -14.20 -5.46
C TYR A 225 25.40 -13.27 -5.56
N LYS A 226 24.23 -13.81 -5.81
CA LYS A 226 22.96 -13.08 -5.89
C LYS A 226 22.20 -13.19 -4.59
N ILE A 227 21.91 -12.07 -3.95
CA ILE A 227 21.21 -12.03 -2.65
C ILE A 227 19.92 -11.23 -2.82
N PHE A 228 18.80 -11.81 -2.41
CA PHE A 228 17.52 -11.15 -2.31
C PHE A 228 17.07 -11.11 -0.84
N ASN A 229 16.82 -9.90 -0.34
CA ASN A 229 16.32 -9.68 1.02
C ASN A 229 14.87 -9.21 0.96
N ASN A 230 13.95 -10.08 1.30
CA ASN A 230 12.52 -9.80 1.20
C ASN A 230 11.98 -8.84 2.29
N LEU A 231 12.80 -8.44 3.29
CA LEU A 231 12.49 -7.43 4.31
C LEU A 231 13.18 -6.09 4.11
N ILE A 232 13.87 -5.89 2.99
CA ILE A 232 14.35 -4.59 2.56
C ILE A 232 13.70 -4.25 1.23
N PRO A 233 13.07 -3.08 1.08
CA PRO A 233 12.48 -2.67 -0.19
C PRO A 233 13.53 -2.61 -1.29
N MET A 234 13.26 -3.20 -2.44
CA MET A 234 14.05 -2.92 -3.63
C MET A 234 13.85 -1.47 -4.06
N ASN A 235 14.92 -0.79 -4.47
CA ASN A 235 14.76 0.43 -5.23
C ASN A 235 14.32 0.12 -6.67
N PHE A 236 13.95 1.14 -7.46
CA PHE A 236 13.43 0.92 -8.81
C PHE A 236 14.50 0.35 -9.76
N GLU A 237 15.77 0.64 -9.54
CA GLU A 237 16.88 0.06 -10.30
C GLU A 237 17.06 -1.43 -10.00
N GLU A 238 17.06 -1.80 -8.73
CA GLU A 238 17.16 -3.19 -8.27
C GLU A 238 15.98 -4.01 -8.80
N PHE A 239 14.76 -3.48 -8.66
CA PHE A 239 13.55 -4.13 -9.15
C PHE A 239 13.57 -4.33 -10.66
N ARG A 240 13.97 -3.29 -11.41
CA ARG A 240 14.12 -3.35 -12.87
C ARG A 240 15.19 -4.36 -13.28
N TYR A 241 16.35 -4.35 -12.61
CA TYR A 241 17.45 -5.27 -12.91
C TYR A 241 17.06 -6.71 -12.62
N LEU A 242 16.50 -6.97 -11.45
CA LEU A 242 16.01 -8.30 -11.09
C LEU A 242 14.92 -8.79 -12.05
N SER A 243 14.02 -7.91 -12.45
CA SER A 243 13.02 -8.23 -13.47
C SER A 243 13.66 -8.60 -14.82
N LYS A 244 14.79 -7.97 -15.21
CA LYS A 244 15.53 -8.37 -16.42
C LYS A 244 16.10 -9.77 -16.30
N CYS A 245 16.62 -10.14 -15.12
CA CYS A 245 17.19 -11.47 -14.88
C CYS A 245 16.20 -12.62 -15.15
N PHE A 246 14.91 -12.34 -15.01
CA PHE A 246 13.84 -13.32 -15.24
C PHE A 246 13.14 -13.17 -16.59
N THR A 247 13.34 -12.06 -17.30
CA THR A 247 12.63 -11.79 -18.56
C THR A 247 13.29 -12.49 -19.72
N LYS A 248 12.56 -13.34 -20.42
CA LYS A 248 13.03 -14.18 -21.53
C LYS A 248 13.78 -13.41 -22.62
N SER A 249 13.42 -12.15 -22.88
CA SER A 249 14.11 -11.33 -23.90
C SER A 249 15.51 -10.81 -23.48
N TYR A 250 15.89 -10.98 -22.24
CA TYR A 250 17.21 -10.58 -21.70
C TYR A 250 18.12 -11.76 -21.39
N THR A 251 17.56 -12.96 -21.27
CA THR A 251 18.31 -14.18 -20.96
C THR A 251 18.32 -15.04 -22.21
N ASP A 252 19.51 -15.41 -22.71
CA ASP A 252 19.65 -16.34 -23.84
C ASP A 252 19.27 -17.78 -23.45
N ASN A 253 18.98 -18.02 -22.16
CA ASN A 253 18.52 -19.28 -21.63
C ASN A 253 16.98 -19.37 -21.71
N ASP A 254 16.47 -20.59 -21.72
CA ASP A 254 15.03 -20.89 -21.60
C ASP A 254 14.53 -20.46 -20.21
N SER A 255 14.41 -19.14 -20.00
CA SER A 255 13.78 -18.62 -18.78
C SER A 255 12.41 -19.25 -18.61
N THR A 256 12.12 -19.68 -17.38
CA THR A 256 10.80 -20.24 -17.03
C THR A 256 9.70 -19.18 -17.01
N THR A 257 10.07 -17.91 -17.13
CA THR A 257 9.14 -16.77 -17.09
C THR A 257 9.20 -15.94 -18.38
N ASP A 258 8.04 -15.48 -18.84
CA ASP A 258 7.96 -14.60 -20.01
C ASP A 258 8.39 -13.18 -19.66
N TYR A 259 8.04 -12.72 -18.46
CA TYR A 259 8.40 -11.42 -17.88
C TYR A 259 8.91 -11.58 -16.45
N GLY A 260 9.75 -10.68 -16.00
CA GLY A 260 10.25 -10.68 -14.63
C GLY A 260 9.18 -10.28 -13.62
N SER A 261 8.23 -9.42 -14.01
CA SER A 261 7.26 -8.90 -13.06
C SER A 261 5.88 -8.61 -13.66
N ALA A 262 4.89 -8.50 -12.78
CA ALA A 262 3.61 -7.86 -13.05
C ALA A 262 3.31 -6.88 -11.90
N THR A 263 3.03 -5.63 -12.23
CA THR A 263 2.76 -4.58 -11.25
C THR A 263 1.57 -3.74 -11.71
N HIS A 264 0.58 -3.55 -10.87
CA HIS A 264 -0.60 -2.75 -11.25
C HIS A 264 -0.88 -1.56 -10.33
N HIS A 265 -0.36 -1.54 -9.12
CA HIS A 265 -0.54 -0.42 -8.19
C HIS A 265 0.39 0.75 -8.54
N TRP A 266 0.19 1.33 -9.75
CA TRP A 266 1.01 2.37 -10.35
C TRP A 266 1.20 3.60 -9.48
N PHE A 267 0.17 3.99 -8.73
CA PHE A 267 0.18 5.17 -7.87
C PHE A 267 1.20 5.06 -6.72
N SER A 268 1.54 3.86 -6.27
CA SER A 268 2.55 3.63 -5.22
C SER A 268 3.92 4.18 -5.60
N PHE A 269 4.28 4.16 -6.87
CA PHE A 269 5.54 4.71 -7.37
C PHE A 269 5.60 6.23 -7.17
N GLY A 270 4.54 6.94 -7.51
CA GLY A 270 4.42 8.39 -7.28
C GLY A 270 4.36 8.75 -5.80
N TRP A 271 3.63 7.98 -5.01
CA TRP A 271 3.55 8.19 -3.56
C TRP A 271 4.90 8.03 -2.85
N SER A 272 5.77 7.16 -3.37
CA SER A 272 7.12 6.96 -2.82
C SER A 272 7.97 8.23 -2.85
N VAL A 273 7.72 9.14 -3.76
CA VAL A 273 8.41 10.44 -3.86
C VAL A 273 7.57 11.62 -3.34
N GLY A 274 6.48 11.34 -2.63
CA GLY A 274 5.59 12.34 -2.06
C GLY A 274 4.59 12.95 -3.05
N GLY A 275 4.45 12.35 -4.24
CA GLY A 275 3.44 12.75 -5.22
C GLY A 275 2.06 12.20 -4.90
N ASP A 276 1.05 12.72 -5.58
CA ASP A 276 -0.33 12.30 -5.49
C ASP A 276 -0.98 12.23 -6.88
N CYS A 277 -1.98 11.36 -7.05
CA CYS A 277 -2.73 11.33 -8.30
C CYS A 277 -3.78 12.43 -8.39
N VAL A 278 -4.19 12.98 -7.26
CA VAL A 278 -5.12 14.11 -7.17
C VAL A 278 -4.56 15.13 -6.18
N GLY A 279 -4.06 16.24 -6.68
CA GLY A 279 -3.51 17.35 -5.88
C GLY A 279 -4.58 18.40 -5.55
N TYR A 280 -4.43 19.07 -4.41
CA TYR A 280 -5.26 20.17 -3.97
C TYR A 280 -4.44 21.46 -3.87
N ASP A 281 -4.83 22.52 -4.61
CA ASP A 281 -4.10 23.80 -4.66
C ASP A 281 -4.54 24.82 -3.59
N GLY A 282 -5.40 24.39 -2.67
CA GLY A 282 -6.01 25.23 -1.65
C GLY A 282 -7.36 25.82 -2.04
N GLU A 283 -7.78 25.61 -3.29
CA GLU A 283 -9.08 26.06 -3.81
C GLU A 283 -9.85 24.91 -4.45
N LYS A 284 -9.18 24.10 -5.26
CA LYS A 284 -9.78 22.98 -5.99
C LYS A 284 -8.80 21.82 -6.12
N TYR A 285 -9.37 20.66 -6.38
CA TYR A 285 -8.61 19.48 -6.79
C TYR A 285 -8.32 19.49 -8.28
N SER A 286 -7.19 18.91 -8.63
CA SER A 286 -6.79 18.65 -10.01
C SER A 286 -6.08 17.32 -10.13
N PHE A 287 -6.11 16.74 -11.33
CA PHE A 287 -5.41 15.49 -11.62
C PHE A 287 -3.91 15.75 -11.80
N THR A 288 -3.10 15.12 -10.97
CA THR A 288 -1.65 15.36 -10.86
C THR A 288 -0.79 14.11 -11.03
N ALA A 289 -1.39 12.98 -11.44
CA ALA A 289 -0.71 11.69 -11.51
C ALA A 289 0.61 11.67 -12.30
N LEU A 290 0.79 12.54 -13.27
CA LEU A 290 2.02 12.69 -14.06
C LEU A 290 2.59 14.12 -13.97
N ASP A 291 2.37 14.80 -12.83
CA ASP A 291 2.91 16.16 -12.67
C ASP A 291 4.44 16.13 -12.63
N SER A 292 5.05 16.99 -13.44
CA SER A 292 6.50 17.17 -13.49
C SER A 292 7.03 18.13 -12.44
N SER A 293 6.15 18.74 -11.65
CA SER A 293 6.54 19.66 -10.58
C SER A 293 7.27 18.91 -9.48
N ALA A 294 8.42 19.43 -9.05
CA ALA A 294 9.22 18.83 -8.00
C ALA A 294 8.81 19.35 -6.63
N ASN A 295 8.79 18.47 -5.64
CA ASN A 295 8.91 18.86 -4.25
C ASN A 295 10.38 19.18 -3.93
N TYR A 296 10.65 19.89 -2.84
CA TYR A 296 12.00 20.29 -2.47
C TYR A 296 12.32 19.91 -1.02
N LEU A 297 13.42 19.21 -0.84
CA LEU A 297 13.97 18.92 0.49
C LEU A 297 14.70 20.17 1.01
N VAL A 298 14.39 20.57 2.25
CA VAL A 298 15.12 21.65 2.92
C VAL A 298 16.47 21.14 3.41
N THR A 299 17.53 21.65 2.82
CA THR A 299 18.93 21.31 3.14
C THR A 299 19.61 22.37 3.99
N ALA A 300 19.04 23.56 4.13
CA ALA A 300 19.57 24.61 4.98
C ALA A 300 19.47 24.24 6.45
N LYS A 301 20.57 24.35 7.21
CA LYS A 301 20.63 24.01 8.64
C LYS A 301 19.58 24.75 9.48
N ASP A 302 19.41 26.03 9.20
CA ASP A 302 18.48 26.91 9.90
C ASP A 302 17.07 26.90 9.30
N GLY A 303 16.82 26.01 8.33
CA GLY A 303 15.58 25.94 7.58
C GLY A 303 15.45 27.04 6.53
N VAL A 304 14.30 27.08 5.87
CA VAL A 304 13.92 28.12 4.91
C VAL A 304 12.52 28.63 5.18
N THR A 305 12.25 29.86 4.82
CA THR A 305 10.89 30.42 4.88
C THR A 305 10.34 30.57 3.48
N VAL A 306 9.21 29.89 3.21
CA VAL A 306 8.52 29.93 1.91
C VAL A 306 7.11 30.42 2.16
N ASN A 307 6.68 31.45 1.46
CA ASN A 307 5.35 32.07 1.61
C ASN A 307 4.95 32.38 3.06
N GLY A 308 5.92 32.80 3.89
CA GLY A 308 5.69 33.11 5.30
C GLY A 308 5.63 31.90 6.24
N LYS A 309 5.67 30.68 5.74
CA LYS A 309 5.77 29.44 6.52
C LYS A 309 7.24 29.03 6.63
N HIS A 310 7.69 28.77 7.85
CA HIS A 310 9.05 28.25 8.10
C HIS A 310 9.06 26.73 7.98
N TYR A 311 10.03 26.21 7.21
CA TYR A 311 10.32 24.79 7.07
C TYR A 311 11.70 24.51 7.65
N ALA A 312 11.80 23.60 8.57
CA ALA A 312 13.06 23.22 9.17
C ALA A 312 13.89 22.31 8.25
N ALA A 313 15.19 22.16 8.52
CA ALA A 313 16.07 21.25 7.79
C ALA A 313 15.49 19.82 7.76
N GLY A 314 15.48 19.18 6.60
CA GLY A 314 14.91 17.86 6.36
C GLY A 314 13.39 17.84 6.14
N GLU A 315 12.70 18.97 6.24
CA GLU A 315 11.30 19.07 5.82
C GLU A 315 11.19 19.24 4.30
N VAL A 316 9.99 18.96 3.78
CA VAL A 316 9.71 19.11 2.36
C VAL A 316 8.78 20.27 2.10
N VAL A 317 9.23 21.14 1.21
CA VAL A 317 8.38 22.17 0.62
C VAL A 317 7.67 21.54 -0.56
N ARG A 318 6.36 21.46 -0.46
CA ARG A 318 5.54 20.90 -1.53
C ARG A 318 5.22 21.95 -2.58
N TYR A 319 5.14 21.51 -3.80
CA TYR A 319 4.60 22.27 -4.91
C TYR A 319 3.17 22.80 -4.60
N GLU A 320 2.36 22.00 -3.92
CA GLU A 320 0.98 22.34 -3.51
C GLU A 320 0.88 23.47 -2.48
N ASP A 321 1.96 23.80 -1.81
CA ASP A 321 2.02 24.95 -0.87
C ASP A 321 1.96 26.32 -1.60
N LYS A 322 1.39 26.38 -2.80
CA LYS A 322 1.22 27.61 -3.63
C LYS A 322 2.52 28.32 -3.99
N VAL A 323 3.59 27.59 -4.05
CA VAL A 323 4.90 28.13 -4.38
C VAL A 323 5.14 27.95 -5.87
N LYS A 324 5.37 29.05 -6.58
CA LYS A 324 5.79 28.94 -7.97
C LYS A 324 7.14 28.24 -8.04
N GLN A 325 7.26 27.22 -8.88
CA GLN A 325 8.52 26.48 -9.04
C GLN A 325 9.72 27.39 -9.37
N ALA A 326 9.50 28.44 -10.16
CA ALA A 326 10.55 29.39 -10.51
C ALA A 326 11.09 30.14 -9.27
N ASP A 327 10.24 30.41 -8.29
CA ASP A 327 10.64 31.09 -7.05
C ASP A 327 11.39 30.14 -6.13
N ILE A 328 10.96 28.88 -6.03
CA ILE A 328 11.65 27.87 -5.23
C ILE A 328 13.01 27.50 -5.84
N ALA A 329 13.08 27.28 -7.14
CA ALA A 329 14.31 26.86 -7.81
C ALA A 329 15.48 27.83 -7.61
N THR A 330 15.21 29.10 -7.27
CA THR A 330 16.24 30.12 -6.97
C THR A 330 16.59 30.23 -5.49
N MET A 331 15.85 29.56 -4.60
CA MET A 331 16.09 29.64 -3.15
C MET A 331 17.28 28.77 -2.75
N GLN A 332 18.23 29.35 -2.04
CA GLN A 332 19.31 28.59 -1.44
C GLN A 332 18.79 27.69 -0.31
N GLY A 333 19.39 26.52 -0.17
CA GLY A 333 19.04 25.57 0.89
C GLY A 333 17.82 24.69 0.57
N LEU A 334 17.42 24.61 -0.71
CA LEU A 334 16.43 23.69 -1.21
C LEU A 334 17.04 22.76 -2.27
N HIS A 335 16.75 21.47 -2.16
CA HIS A 335 17.17 20.45 -3.12
C HIS A 335 15.94 19.83 -3.80
N PRO A 336 15.86 19.84 -5.16
CA PRO A 336 14.73 19.25 -5.85
C PRO A 336 14.73 17.72 -5.67
N LEU A 337 13.55 17.18 -5.36
CA LEU A 337 13.29 15.74 -5.29
C LEU A 337 12.76 15.23 -6.63
N PRO A 338 12.80 13.91 -6.88
CA PRO A 338 12.14 13.35 -8.04
C PRO A 338 10.67 13.76 -8.10
N SER A 339 10.21 14.16 -9.28
CA SER A 339 8.79 14.46 -9.49
C SER A 339 7.97 13.18 -9.53
N GLN A 340 6.66 13.30 -9.35
CA GLN A 340 5.76 12.18 -9.55
C GLN A 340 5.85 11.63 -10.98
N GLN A 341 5.96 12.48 -11.99
CA GLN A 341 6.19 12.06 -13.36
C GLN A 341 7.44 11.20 -13.51
N THR A 342 8.55 11.56 -12.83
CA THR A 342 9.79 10.78 -12.87
C THR A 342 9.57 9.36 -12.32
N ALA A 343 8.93 9.24 -11.16
CA ALA A 343 8.64 7.95 -10.56
C ALA A 343 7.65 7.12 -11.40
N MET A 344 6.61 7.76 -11.92
CA MET A 344 5.64 7.13 -12.81
C MET A 344 6.25 6.69 -14.13
N GLN A 345 7.24 7.43 -14.65
CA GLN A 345 7.96 7.05 -15.85
C GLN A 345 8.73 5.75 -15.68
N GLU A 346 9.33 5.51 -14.51
CA GLU A 346 9.96 4.22 -14.19
C GLU A 346 8.93 3.08 -14.24
N PHE A 347 7.76 3.27 -13.64
CA PHE A 347 6.68 2.29 -13.70
C PHE A 347 6.22 2.00 -15.14
N ILE A 348 5.99 3.04 -15.93
CA ILE A 348 5.58 2.93 -17.33
C ILE A 348 6.63 2.15 -18.13
N ASN A 349 7.89 2.51 -17.99
CA ASN A 349 8.99 1.92 -18.75
C ASN A 349 9.20 0.43 -18.44
N LEU A 350 8.79 -0.08 -17.28
CA LEU A 350 8.84 -1.51 -16.98
C LEU A 350 8.08 -2.33 -18.03
N SER A 351 6.93 -1.84 -18.49
CA SER A 351 6.03 -2.57 -19.41
C SER A 351 6.19 -2.15 -20.87
N VAL A 352 6.68 -0.94 -21.15
CA VAL A 352 6.92 -0.49 -22.54
C VAL A 352 7.88 -1.47 -23.22
N PRO A 353 7.52 -2.03 -24.41
CA PRO A 353 8.37 -2.97 -25.13
C PRO A 353 9.75 -2.39 -25.45
N ARG A 354 10.79 -3.19 -25.28
CA ARG A 354 12.19 -2.83 -25.50
C ARG A 354 12.50 -2.31 -26.91
N ASP A 355 11.82 -2.87 -27.92
CA ASP A 355 12.10 -2.60 -29.33
C ASP A 355 11.12 -1.60 -29.99
N LYS A 356 10.28 -0.95 -29.21
CA LYS A 356 9.42 0.09 -29.77
C LYS A 356 10.23 1.33 -30.12
N THR A 357 10.68 1.35 -31.36
CA THR A 357 11.26 2.48 -32.06
C THR A 357 10.13 3.21 -32.82
N GLY A 358 9.45 4.09 -32.22
CA GLY A 358 8.35 4.76 -32.91
C GLY A 358 8.18 6.22 -32.57
N GLY A 359 9.20 6.83 -31.99
CA GLY A 359 9.17 8.27 -31.71
C GLY A 359 8.19 8.71 -30.64
N MET A 360 7.53 7.78 -29.96
CA MET A 360 6.47 8.11 -29.00
C MET A 360 6.85 7.87 -27.54
N VAL A 361 7.86 7.08 -27.25
CA VAL A 361 8.32 6.81 -25.87
C VAL A 361 9.82 6.63 -25.83
N ALA A 362 10.47 7.13 -24.79
CA ALA A 362 11.83 6.76 -24.43
C ALA A 362 11.94 5.24 -24.26
N THR A 363 13.12 4.69 -24.43
CA THR A 363 13.42 3.26 -24.43
C THR A 363 12.74 2.52 -23.27
N GLY A 364 11.77 1.68 -23.56
CA GLY A 364 11.14 0.80 -22.60
C GLY A 364 12.06 -0.35 -22.20
N TYR A 365 11.76 -0.97 -21.07
CA TYR A 365 12.52 -2.13 -20.57
C TYR A 365 11.88 -3.44 -21.00
N GLY A 366 10.55 -3.48 -21.14
CA GLY A 366 9.82 -4.70 -21.53
C GLY A 366 9.97 -5.85 -20.55
N VAL A 367 10.06 -5.54 -19.25
CA VAL A 367 10.31 -6.53 -18.18
C VAL A 367 9.07 -6.84 -17.36
N ALA A 368 8.00 -6.05 -17.51
CA ALA A 368 6.74 -6.28 -16.82
C ALA A 368 5.60 -6.49 -17.81
N THR A 369 4.69 -7.42 -17.51
CA THR A 369 3.45 -7.55 -18.26
C THR A 369 2.45 -6.49 -17.84
N ALA A 370 1.71 -5.93 -18.80
CA ALA A 370 0.56 -5.05 -18.59
C ALA A 370 -0.78 -5.77 -18.88
N ILE A 371 -0.74 -7.06 -19.15
CA ILE A 371 -1.92 -7.83 -19.63
C ILE A 371 -2.46 -8.73 -18.52
N ASN A 372 -1.59 -9.42 -17.80
CA ASN A 372 -1.96 -10.31 -16.71
C ASN A 372 -1.25 -9.85 -15.43
N GLU A 373 -1.98 -9.17 -14.58
CA GLU A 373 -1.49 -8.61 -13.31
C GLU A 373 -2.10 -9.31 -12.08
N SER A 374 -2.76 -10.46 -12.28
CA SER A 374 -3.23 -11.32 -11.20
C SER A 374 -2.05 -12.03 -10.52
N VAL A 375 -2.17 -12.34 -9.24
CA VAL A 375 -1.18 -13.16 -8.50
C VAL A 375 -1.02 -14.55 -9.13
N ASP A 376 -2.02 -15.05 -9.85
CA ASP A 376 -1.94 -16.29 -10.62
C ASP A 376 -0.90 -16.24 -11.75
N ALA A 377 -0.43 -15.05 -12.14
CA ALA A 377 0.62 -14.90 -13.15
C ALA A 377 1.93 -15.59 -12.76
N LEU A 378 2.21 -15.81 -11.47
CA LEU A 378 3.35 -16.60 -10.99
C LEU A 378 3.38 -18.02 -11.56
N TYR A 379 2.21 -18.60 -11.85
CA TYR A 379 2.06 -20.01 -12.26
C TYR A 379 1.29 -20.16 -13.56
N SER A 380 1.05 -19.07 -14.25
CA SER A 380 0.33 -19.04 -15.51
C SER A 380 1.10 -19.80 -16.61
N ALA A 381 0.38 -20.41 -17.53
CA ALA A 381 0.98 -21.07 -18.70
C ALA A 381 1.46 -20.07 -19.78
N SER A 382 1.03 -18.81 -19.69
CA SER A 382 1.42 -17.73 -20.60
C SER A 382 1.50 -16.42 -19.83
N ASN A 383 2.39 -15.54 -20.22
CA ASN A 383 2.72 -14.33 -19.47
C ASN A 383 3.13 -14.63 -18.00
N LYS A 384 3.82 -15.76 -17.79
CA LYS A 384 4.33 -16.16 -16.48
C LYS A 384 5.34 -15.11 -15.99
N VAL A 385 5.25 -14.77 -14.71
CA VAL A 385 6.14 -13.81 -14.07
C VAL A 385 6.86 -14.41 -12.87
N ALA A 386 8.01 -13.84 -12.50
CA ALA A 386 8.75 -14.22 -11.30
C ALA A 386 8.21 -13.50 -10.05
N MET A 387 7.71 -12.27 -10.23
CA MET A 387 7.20 -11.42 -9.16
C MET A 387 5.89 -10.77 -9.59
N VAL A 388 4.96 -10.59 -8.65
CA VAL A 388 3.71 -9.85 -8.89
C VAL A 388 3.30 -9.05 -7.66
N SER A 389 2.88 -7.79 -7.86
CA SER A 389 2.28 -7.01 -6.79
C SER A 389 0.85 -7.47 -6.52
N GLY A 390 0.50 -7.56 -5.25
CA GLY A 390 -0.85 -7.95 -4.83
C GLY A 390 -1.09 -7.55 -3.39
N ARG A 391 -2.30 -7.73 -2.89
CA ARG A 391 -2.65 -7.48 -1.49
C ARG A 391 -2.53 -8.76 -0.66
N ILE A 392 -2.29 -8.63 0.66
CA ILE A 392 -2.04 -9.80 1.52
C ILE A 392 -3.21 -10.80 1.53
N VAL A 393 -4.43 -10.34 1.37
CA VAL A 393 -5.63 -11.21 1.30
C VAL A 393 -5.56 -12.22 0.16
N GLN A 394 -4.79 -11.94 -0.89
CA GLN A 394 -4.64 -12.85 -2.04
C GLN A 394 -3.78 -14.08 -1.73
N THR A 395 -3.12 -14.13 -0.56
CA THR A 395 -2.47 -15.36 -0.07
C THR A 395 -3.45 -16.53 -0.02
N THR A 396 -4.70 -16.28 0.35
CA THR A 396 -5.74 -17.33 0.40
C THR A 396 -5.97 -18.01 -0.94
N THR A 397 -5.82 -17.28 -2.04
CA THR A 397 -5.93 -17.84 -3.40
C THR A 397 -4.75 -18.75 -3.72
N LEU A 398 -3.53 -18.31 -3.38
CA LEU A 398 -2.30 -19.05 -3.69
C LEU A 398 -2.10 -20.26 -2.77
N GLU A 399 -2.49 -20.16 -1.49
CA GLU A 399 -2.34 -21.25 -0.51
C GLU A 399 -3.06 -22.54 -0.92
N VAL A 400 -4.17 -22.42 -1.66
CA VAL A 400 -4.95 -23.58 -2.10
C VAL A 400 -4.20 -24.42 -3.14
N ALA A 401 -3.48 -23.77 -4.05
CA ALA A 401 -2.88 -24.43 -5.20
C ALA A 401 -1.34 -24.49 -5.16
N TYR A 402 -0.70 -23.54 -4.47
CA TYR A 402 0.75 -23.30 -4.59
C TYR A 402 1.47 -23.15 -3.25
N LYS A 403 0.92 -23.75 -2.20
CA LYS A 403 1.50 -23.71 -0.86
C LYS A 403 2.98 -24.11 -0.83
N GLY A 404 3.80 -23.26 -0.25
CA GLY A 404 5.24 -23.48 -0.10
C GLY A 404 6.06 -23.24 -1.37
N GLN A 405 5.45 -22.77 -2.47
CA GLN A 405 6.14 -22.47 -3.72
C GLN A 405 6.36 -20.95 -3.91
N TYR A 406 5.76 -20.12 -3.08
CA TYR A 406 5.87 -18.67 -3.12
C TYR A 406 6.11 -18.11 -1.73
N ASP A 407 6.59 -16.88 -1.68
CA ASP A 407 6.66 -16.08 -0.47
C ASP A 407 6.42 -14.61 -0.80
N ILE A 408 6.47 -13.75 0.19
CA ILE A 408 6.13 -12.33 0.07
C ILE A 408 7.31 -11.44 0.46
N ALA A 409 7.36 -10.27 -0.17
CA ALA A 409 8.37 -9.25 0.00
C ALA A 409 7.76 -7.85 0.10
N LEU A 410 8.56 -6.91 0.60
CA LEU A 410 8.16 -5.50 0.70
C LEU A 410 7.93 -4.87 -0.68
N PRO A 411 7.03 -3.88 -0.77
CA PRO A 411 6.90 -3.03 -1.95
C PRO A 411 8.19 -2.27 -2.25
N THR A 412 8.35 -1.89 -3.52
CA THR A 412 9.47 -1.04 -3.94
C THR A 412 9.43 0.32 -3.24
N GLN A 413 10.61 0.92 -3.03
CA GLN A 413 10.77 2.24 -2.43
C GLN A 413 11.73 3.06 -3.30
N TRP A 414 11.47 4.36 -3.46
CA TRP A 414 12.46 5.22 -4.09
C TRP A 414 13.68 5.36 -3.17
N ARG A 415 14.85 4.94 -3.64
CA ARG A 415 16.14 5.11 -2.98
C ARG A 415 17.17 5.47 -4.03
N GLU A 416 17.91 6.55 -3.80
CA GLU A 416 18.98 6.98 -4.69
C GLU A 416 20.32 6.58 -4.09
N TYR A 417 21.09 5.80 -4.86
CA TYR A 417 22.44 5.38 -4.53
C TYR A 417 23.40 5.85 -5.61
N LYS A 418 24.65 6.10 -5.25
CA LYS A 418 25.73 6.32 -6.20
C LYS A 418 26.81 5.25 -6.01
N GLY A 419 27.10 4.48 -7.05
CA GLY A 419 28.04 3.38 -6.95
C GLY A 419 27.64 2.28 -5.94
N GLY A 420 26.34 2.08 -5.70
CA GLY A 420 25.83 1.11 -4.71
C GLY A 420 25.76 1.64 -3.28
N SER A 421 26.06 2.92 -3.06
CA SER A 421 26.09 3.56 -1.75
C SER A 421 25.16 4.76 -1.71
N VAL A 422 24.72 5.11 -0.50
CA VAL A 422 23.99 6.35 -0.23
C VAL A 422 24.99 7.44 0.13
N TYR A 423 24.94 8.59 -0.55
CA TYR A 423 25.88 9.69 -0.32
C TYR A 423 25.45 10.59 0.81
N TYR A 424 26.38 10.89 1.68
CA TYR A 424 26.24 11.89 2.71
C TYR A 424 27.57 12.59 2.92
N LYS A 425 27.57 13.94 2.96
CA LYS A 425 28.78 14.79 3.08
C LYS A 425 29.87 14.48 2.07
N GLY A 426 29.48 14.08 0.86
CA GLY A 426 30.43 13.67 -0.19
C GLY A 426 31.10 12.32 0.07
N GLU A 427 30.74 11.63 1.14
CA GLU A 427 31.24 10.29 1.50
C GLU A 427 30.19 9.23 1.15
N GLU A 428 30.66 8.04 0.83
CA GLU A 428 29.80 6.88 0.65
C GLU A 428 29.40 6.33 2.02
N THR A 429 28.09 6.25 2.26
CA THR A 429 27.53 5.64 3.46
C THR A 429 26.45 4.65 3.09
N PHE A 430 26.13 3.74 3.99
CA PHE A 430 25.09 2.75 3.80
C PHE A 430 23.85 3.09 4.61
N GLY A 431 22.70 2.51 4.26
CA GLY A 431 21.39 2.88 4.71
C GLY A 431 21.28 3.33 6.18
N ASN A 432 21.82 2.55 7.10
CA ASN A 432 21.77 2.91 8.53
C ASN A 432 22.56 4.17 8.88
N GLU A 433 23.71 4.37 8.27
CA GLU A 433 24.52 5.59 8.46
C GLU A 433 23.80 6.78 7.84
N TYR A 434 23.25 6.61 6.67
CA TYR A 434 22.42 7.63 6.03
C TYR A 434 21.23 8.03 6.90
N LEU A 435 20.48 7.07 7.44
CA LEU A 435 19.34 7.36 8.30
C LEU A 435 19.71 8.04 9.62
N LYS A 436 20.89 7.80 10.16
CA LYS A 436 21.41 8.50 11.35
C LYS A 436 21.73 9.96 11.11
N VAL A 437 21.92 10.33 9.87
CA VAL A 437 22.49 11.61 9.51
C VAL A 437 21.45 12.73 9.40
N ILE A 438 20.22 12.44 9.03
CA ILE A 438 19.24 13.45 8.66
C ILE A 438 18.28 13.83 9.81
N GLY A 439 18.21 13.09 10.91
CA GLY A 439 17.50 13.45 12.17
C GLY A 439 16.02 13.79 12.11
N LYS A 440 15.38 13.69 10.95
CA LYS A 440 13.98 14.03 10.75
C LYS A 440 13.23 13.00 9.94
N GLN A 441 11.92 12.99 10.13
CA GLN A 441 11.01 12.21 9.31
C GLN A 441 10.63 13.00 8.06
N TYR A 442 10.87 12.43 6.91
CA TYR A 442 10.37 12.90 5.63
C TYR A 442 9.63 11.78 4.91
N ALA A 443 8.39 12.01 4.51
CA ALA A 443 7.55 11.06 3.82
C ALA A 443 7.60 9.62 4.41
N GLY A 444 7.67 9.51 5.74
CA GLY A 444 7.80 8.24 6.48
C GLY A 444 9.22 7.78 6.74
N THR A 445 10.24 8.44 6.20
CA THR A 445 11.65 8.14 6.42
C THR A 445 12.21 8.99 7.54
N VAL A 446 12.91 8.38 8.51
CA VAL A 446 13.55 9.09 9.63
C VAL A 446 14.99 9.39 9.26
N TYR A 447 15.35 10.67 9.32
CA TYR A 447 16.69 11.17 9.05
C TYR A 447 17.36 11.57 10.36
N THR A 448 18.62 11.22 10.53
CA THR A 448 19.38 11.48 11.76
C THR A 448 20.71 12.18 11.46
N GLY A 449 20.93 13.38 11.99
CA GLY A 449 22.17 14.12 11.81
C GLY A 449 22.05 15.41 10.99
N GLU A 450 23.18 15.98 10.56
CA GLU A 450 23.24 17.23 9.81
C GLU A 450 23.40 16.95 8.31
N LEU A 451 22.63 17.66 7.49
CA LEU A 451 22.79 17.64 6.03
C LEU A 451 24.07 18.36 5.62
N ASP A 452 24.81 17.77 4.69
CA ASP A 452 25.94 18.44 4.06
C ASP A 452 25.45 19.50 3.07
N LYS A 453 25.71 20.75 3.36
CA LYS A 453 25.32 21.87 2.52
C LYS A 453 26.13 21.99 1.25
N ASP A 454 27.34 21.41 1.24
CA ASP A 454 28.34 21.56 0.20
C ASP A 454 28.43 20.31 -0.69
N ALA A 455 27.53 19.33 -0.54
CA ALA A 455 27.51 18.15 -1.36
C ALA A 455 27.16 18.49 -2.82
N GLU A 456 28.15 18.44 -3.70
CA GLU A 456 27.98 18.73 -5.14
C GLU A 456 27.01 17.77 -5.84
N SER A 457 26.81 16.59 -5.29
CA SER A 457 26.02 15.50 -5.89
C SER A 457 24.55 15.47 -5.45
N GLY A 458 24.08 16.47 -4.73
CA GLY A 458 22.77 16.48 -4.15
C GLY A 458 22.66 15.61 -2.89
N VAL A 459 21.62 15.85 -2.11
CA VAL A 459 21.34 15.07 -0.90
C VAL A 459 20.78 13.72 -1.32
N PRO A 460 21.32 12.61 -0.81
CA PRO A 460 20.73 11.30 -1.02
C PRO A 460 19.28 11.31 -0.55
N PHE A 461 18.40 10.71 -1.31
CA PHE A 461 16.99 10.67 -1.02
C PHE A 461 16.51 9.24 -0.81
N VAL A 462 15.89 8.99 0.33
CA VAL A 462 15.12 7.78 0.57
C VAL A 462 13.66 8.20 0.67
N GLY A 463 12.89 7.77 -0.31
CA GLY A 463 11.49 8.04 -0.39
C GLY A 463 10.69 7.32 0.70
N ARG A 464 9.42 7.62 0.76
CA ARG A 464 8.50 6.94 1.65
C ARG A 464 8.36 5.47 1.24
N GLN A 465 8.45 4.57 2.22
CA GLN A 465 7.99 3.21 2.01
C GLN A 465 6.46 3.23 2.03
N THR A 466 5.86 3.08 0.88
CA THR A 466 4.42 3.18 0.73
C THR A 466 3.92 2.23 -0.35
N GLY A 467 2.71 1.77 -0.17
CA GLY A 467 1.98 0.96 -1.14
C GLY A 467 0.50 1.16 -0.94
N TYR A 468 -0.30 0.71 -1.87
CA TYR A 468 -1.74 0.72 -1.69
C TYR A 468 -2.13 -0.22 -0.53
N GLY A 469 -3.05 0.24 0.32
CA GLY A 469 -3.70 -0.59 1.32
C GLY A 469 -5.21 -0.40 1.24
N SER A 470 -5.96 -1.49 1.34
CA SER A 470 -7.37 -1.41 1.64
C SER A 470 -7.54 -1.49 3.14
N PHE A 471 -8.15 -0.49 3.72
CA PHE A 471 -8.41 -0.41 5.15
C PHE A 471 -9.84 -0.78 5.44
N SER A 472 -10.07 -1.42 6.59
CA SER A 472 -11.42 -1.68 7.09
C SER A 472 -11.64 -1.01 8.45
N ALA A 473 -12.85 -0.60 8.71
CA ALA A 473 -13.25 -0.01 9.98
C ALA A 473 -14.62 -0.49 10.41
N LEU A 474 -14.90 -0.31 11.71
CA LEU A 474 -16.18 -0.55 12.32
C LEU A 474 -16.93 0.78 12.52
N MET A 475 -18.17 0.86 12.07
CA MET A 475 -18.99 2.06 12.10
C MET A 475 -20.37 1.77 12.69
N ILE A 476 -21.03 2.81 13.18
CA ILE A 476 -22.43 2.80 13.59
C ILE A 476 -23.22 3.61 12.58
N PRO A 477 -24.12 3.00 11.80
CA PRO A 477 -25.00 3.75 10.90
C PRO A 477 -26.00 4.62 11.68
N VAL A 478 -26.24 5.85 11.24
CA VAL A 478 -27.18 6.80 11.90
C VAL A 478 -28.64 6.34 11.87
N ASN A 479 -29.01 5.51 10.88
CA ASN A 479 -30.37 4.99 10.75
C ASN A 479 -30.62 3.70 11.54
N SER A 480 -29.63 3.20 12.29
CA SER A 480 -29.83 2.10 13.23
C SER A 480 -30.61 2.58 14.46
N ASP A 481 -31.13 1.64 15.24
CA ASP A 481 -31.85 1.98 16.47
C ASP A 481 -30.92 2.70 17.47
N SER A 482 -31.20 3.97 17.73
CA SER A 482 -30.38 4.81 18.61
C SER A 482 -30.36 4.31 20.07
N SER A 483 -31.32 3.49 20.50
CA SER A 483 -31.31 2.86 21.83
C SER A 483 -30.18 1.82 21.97
N ASN A 484 -29.61 1.38 20.86
CA ASN A 484 -28.52 0.39 20.79
C ASN A 484 -27.15 1.01 20.53
N TYR A 485 -27.01 2.34 20.38
CA TYR A 485 -25.71 2.96 20.10
C TYR A 485 -24.65 2.64 21.16
N GLU A 486 -25.03 2.68 22.42
CA GLU A 486 -24.14 2.30 23.54
C GLU A 486 -23.71 0.82 23.47
N ALA A 487 -24.64 -0.08 23.17
CA ALA A 487 -24.35 -1.50 23.00
C ALA A 487 -23.45 -1.76 21.79
N ALA A 488 -23.72 -1.08 20.67
CA ALA A 488 -22.88 -1.13 19.46
C ALA A 488 -21.45 -0.64 19.74
N TRP A 489 -21.32 0.47 20.48
CA TRP A 489 -20.02 1.00 20.88
C TRP A 489 -19.22 0.04 21.76
N LYS A 490 -19.85 -0.62 22.72
CA LYS A 490 -19.19 -1.63 23.59
C LYS A 490 -18.59 -2.75 22.76
N PHE A 491 -19.32 -3.25 21.76
CA PHE A 491 -18.79 -4.26 20.85
C PHE A 491 -17.63 -3.74 20.01
N ILE A 492 -17.76 -2.56 19.39
CA ILE A 492 -16.70 -1.93 18.57
C ILE A 492 -15.42 -1.76 19.40
N ARG A 493 -15.55 -1.21 20.60
CA ARG A 493 -14.44 -0.98 21.52
C ARG A 493 -13.68 -2.26 21.86
N TRP A 494 -14.39 -3.37 22.12
CA TRP A 494 -13.77 -4.66 22.40
C TRP A 494 -13.16 -5.27 21.13
N ALA A 495 -13.87 -5.25 20.00
CA ALA A 495 -13.41 -5.82 18.75
C ALA A 495 -12.13 -5.14 18.21
N ALA A 496 -12.01 -3.81 18.39
CA ALA A 496 -10.83 -3.04 18.03
C ALA A 496 -9.70 -3.10 19.06
N SER A 497 -9.95 -3.61 20.27
CA SER A 497 -8.93 -3.82 21.30
C SER A 497 -7.98 -4.96 20.95
N GLU A 498 -6.86 -5.04 21.66
CA GLU A 498 -5.89 -6.13 21.50
C GLU A 498 -6.53 -7.53 21.59
N GLU A 499 -7.52 -7.72 22.46
CA GLU A 499 -8.21 -9.01 22.64
C GLU A 499 -8.99 -9.42 21.38
N GLY A 500 -9.82 -8.54 20.83
CA GLY A 500 -10.54 -8.80 19.58
C GLY A 500 -9.59 -8.95 18.40
N GLN A 501 -8.57 -8.13 18.35
CA GLN A 501 -7.57 -8.13 17.27
C GLN A 501 -6.74 -9.43 17.26
N ARG A 502 -6.41 -10.03 18.41
CA ARG A 502 -5.74 -11.35 18.48
C ARG A 502 -6.54 -12.49 17.85
N ILE A 503 -7.86 -12.35 17.78
CA ILE A 503 -8.69 -13.31 17.05
C ILE A 503 -8.69 -12.94 15.56
N TYR A 504 -8.87 -11.66 15.26
CA TYR A 504 -8.98 -11.17 13.89
C TYR A 504 -7.74 -11.42 13.04
N ILE A 505 -6.52 -11.32 13.58
CA ILE A 505 -5.28 -11.58 12.85
C ILE A 505 -5.22 -12.97 12.20
N LYS A 506 -5.99 -13.95 12.66
CA LYS A 506 -6.08 -15.27 12.04
C LYS A 506 -6.62 -15.23 10.59
N THR A 507 -7.26 -14.13 10.18
CA THR A 507 -7.63 -13.90 8.78
C THR A 507 -6.42 -13.63 7.88
N GLY A 508 -5.27 -13.32 8.45
CA GLY A 508 -4.08 -12.87 7.73
C GLY A 508 -4.02 -11.36 7.48
N ASN A 509 -5.12 -10.64 7.68
CA ASN A 509 -5.09 -9.17 7.63
C ASN A 509 -4.20 -8.59 8.73
N VAL A 510 -3.56 -7.47 8.45
CA VAL A 510 -2.73 -6.78 9.44
C VAL A 510 -3.63 -6.07 10.44
N PRO A 511 -3.42 -6.25 11.76
CA PRO A 511 -4.24 -5.61 12.78
C PRO A 511 -4.03 -4.09 12.83
N ASN A 512 -4.95 -3.41 13.50
CA ASN A 512 -4.96 -1.95 13.60
C ASN A 512 -3.76 -1.37 14.36
N GLN A 513 -3.20 -2.08 15.36
CA GLN A 513 -2.11 -1.58 16.18
C GLN A 513 -0.76 -2.15 15.74
N SER A 514 0.21 -1.25 15.55
CA SER A 514 1.57 -1.58 15.12
C SER A 514 2.28 -2.56 16.05
N ALA A 515 2.06 -2.47 17.36
CA ALA A 515 2.69 -3.37 18.32
C ALA A 515 2.28 -4.84 18.07
N LEU A 516 1.00 -5.10 17.84
CA LEU A 516 0.52 -6.44 17.50
C LEU A 516 0.93 -6.84 16.08
N ALA A 517 0.80 -5.92 15.11
CA ALA A 517 1.20 -6.15 13.72
C ALA A 517 2.68 -6.56 13.59
N LEU A 518 3.56 -5.89 14.32
CA LEU A 518 5.00 -6.15 14.31
C LEU A 518 5.43 -7.22 15.33
N SER A 519 4.51 -7.96 15.94
CA SER A 519 4.81 -9.03 16.89
C SER A 519 5.21 -10.34 16.20
N ASP A 520 5.88 -11.21 16.95
CA ASP A 520 6.16 -12.58 16.52
C ASP A 520 4.86 -13.41 16.38
N GLU A 521 3.82 -13.05 17.13
CA GLU A 521 2.51 -13.69 17.06
C GLU A 521 1.87 -13.53 15.69
N TYR A 522 1.83 -12.30 15.16
CA TYR A 522 1.34 -12.05 13.80
C TYR A 522 2.25 -12.68 12.74
N ALA A 523 3.56 -12.55 12.89
CA ALA A 523 4.51 -13.16 11.96
C ALA A 523 4.35 -14.69 11.86
N ALA A 524 3.94 -15.38 12.95
CA ALA A 524 3.78 -16.82 12.98
C ALA A 524 2.49 -17.32 12.30
N ILE A 525 1.53 -16.45 11.97
CA ILE A 525 0.25 -16.83 11.35
C ILE A 525 0.47 -17.44 9.95
N GLY A 526 1.47 -16.96 9.25
CA GLY A 526 1.68 -17.20 7.83
C GLY A 526 2.08 -18.60 7.40
N SER A 527 2.05 -19.61 8.24
CA SER A 527 2.33 -21.01 7.83
C SER A 527 3.62 -21.20 6.99
N GLY A 528 4.61 -20.34 7.16
CA GLY A 528 5.86 -20.34 6.39
C GLY A 528 6.04 -19.14 5.46
N LEU A 529 5.02 -18.31 5.26
CA LEU A 529 5.13 -17.03 4.54
C LEU A 529 5.71 -15.93 5.43
N ASN A 530 6.41 -15.00 4.83
CA ASN A 530 7.03 -13.87 5.54
C ASN A 530 6.02 -12.76 5.89
N TYR A 531 5.07 -13.03 6.79
CA TYR A 531 4.06 -12.05 7.24
C TYR A 531 4.67 -10.80 7.89
N ARG A 532 5.94 -10.86 8.28
CA ARG A 532 6.68 -9.67 8.71
C ARG A 532 6.76 -8.60 7.62
N ALA A 533 6.88 -9.00 6.35
CA ALA A 533 6.84 -8.07 5.22
C ALA A 533 5.49 -7.37 5.12
N ALA A 534 4.38 -8.10 5.28
CA ALA A 534 3.04 -7.49 5.29
C ALA A 534 2.86 -6.51 6.44
N ALA A 535 3.32 -6.86 7.65
CA ALA A 535 3.28 -5.97 8.81
C ALA A 535 4.04 -4.66 8.58
N ILE A 536 5.25 -4.75 8.02
CA ILE A 536 6.07 -3.57 7.70
C ILE A 536 5.41 -2.75 6.59
N ALA A 537 4.90 -3.39 5.53
CA ALA A 537 4.21 -2.71 4.43
C ALA A 537 2.97 -1.94 4.91
N ALA A 538 2.23 -2.50 5.87
CA ALA A 538 1.05 -1.86 6.45
C ALA A 538 1.38 -0.54 7.18
N GLN A 539 2.58 -0.38 7.74
CA GLN A 539 2.98 0.86 8.42
C GLN A 539 3.05 2.06 7.46
N GLY A 540 3.34 1.80 6.20
CA GLY A 540 3.40 2.82 5.14
C GLY A 540 2.26 2.73 4.13
N ALA A 541 1.25 1.92 4.39
CA ALA A 541 0.12 1.77 3.48
C ALA A 541 -0.69 3.07 3.37
N GLU A 542 -1.13 3.37 2.16
CA GLU A 542 -1.96 4.52 1.83
C GLU A 542 -3.19 4.10 1.04
N ILE A 543 -4.22 4.90 1.14
CA ILE A 543 -5.48 4.72 0.42
C ILE A 543 -5.59 5.71 -0.73
N GLY A 544 -6.33 5.33 -1.78
CA GLY A 544 -6.72 6.30 -2.80
C GLY A 544 -7.83 7.22 -2.32
N ASP A 545 -7.72 8.52 -2.61
CA ASP A 545 -8.77 9.49 -2.26
C ASP A 545 -9.86 9.61 -3.33
N TRP A 546 -9.69 8.91 -4.43
CA TRP A 546 -10.64 8.95 -5.54
C TRP A 546 -12.06 8.53 -5.18
N ALA A 547 -12.26 7.75 -4.11
CA ALA A 547 -13.59 7.38 -3.64
C ALA A 547 -14.40 8.53 -3.00
N TYR A 548 -13.76 9.63 -2.61
CA TYR A 548 -14.44 10.85 -2.19
C TYR A 548 -15.09 11.62 -3.36
N PHE A 549 -14.70 11.30 -4.57
CA PHE A 549 -15.22 11.97 -5.76
C PHE A 549 -16.50 11.28 -6.24
N ASN A 550 -17.57 12.03 -6.37
CA ASN A 550 -18.91 11.53 -6.71
C ASN A 550 -18.99 10.74 -8.03
N ASN A 551 -17.98 10.85 -8.87
CA ASN A 551 -17.88 10.09 -10.10
C ASN A 551 -16.49 9.45 -10.19
N GLY A 552 -16.35 8.22 -9.72
CA GLY A 552 -15.13 7.42 -9.82
C GLY A 552 -14.84 6.89 -11.25
N ALA A 553 -15.72 7.13 -12.21
CA ALA A 553 -15.56 6.62 -13.57
C ALA A 553 -14.28 7.10 -14.28
N TRP A 554 -13.68 8.21 -13.83
CA TRP A 554 -12.38 8.66 -14.34
C TRP A 554 -11.25 7.70 -13.96
N VAL A 555 -11.34 7.02 -12.80
CA VAL A 555 -10.33 6.04 -12.35
C VAL A 555 -10.31 4.84 -13.29
N ASP A 556 -11.48 4.31 -13.64
CA ASP A 556 -11.60 3.19 -14.59
C ASP A 556 -11.08 3.58 -15.97
N LYS A 557 -11.44 4.77 -16.45
CA LYS A 557 -10.93 5.31 -17.72
C LYS A 557 -9.43 5.51 -17.68
N TRP A 558 -8.90 6.04 -16.59
CA TRP A 558 -7.46 6.17 -16.39
C TRP A 558 -6.80 4.80 -16.49
N SER A 559 -7.19 3.85 -15.65
CA SER A 559 -6.56 2.53 -15.59
C SER A 559 -6.59 1.81 -16.93
N GLY A 560 -7.73 1.82 -17.63
CA GLY A 560 -7.86 1.21 -18.93
C GLY A 560 -6.96 1.86 -19.99
N ASN A 561 -7.01 3.18 -20.11
CA ASN A 561 -6.18 3.92 -21.07
C ASN A 561 -4.69 3.89 -20.72
N PHE A 562 -4.36 3.99 -19.43
CA PHE A 562 -3.01 3.90 -18.93
C PHE A 562 -2.34 2.59 -19.34
N ASN A 563 -3.01 1.46 -19.10
CA ASN A 563 -2.49 0.16 -19.49
C ASN A 563 -2.40 -0.01 -21.02
N GLN A 564 -3.43 0.42 -21.75
CA GLN A 564 -3.49 0.22 -23.20
C GLN A 564 -2.64 1.22 -23.99
N ALA A 565 -2.44 2.44 -23.51
CA ALA A 565 -1.75 3.48 -24.26
C ALA A 565 -0.32 3.71 -23.75
N LEU A 566 -0.14 4.00 -22.45
CA LEU A 566 1.18 4.34 -21.91
C LEU A 566 2.05 3.09 -21.74
N ARG A 567 1.56 2.08 -21.04
CA ARG A 567 2.35 0.88 -20.70
C ARG A 567 2.67 0.01 -21.92
N LEU A 568 1.92 0.11 -23.00
CA LEU A 568 2.25 -0.51 -24.27
C LEU A 568 3.03 0.41 -25.23
N GLY A 569 3.33 1.65 -24.81
CA GLY A 569 4.14 2.58 -25.56
C GLY A 569 3.46 3.16 -26.81
N TYR A 570 2.15 3.34 -26.79
CA TYR A 570 1.43 3.98 -27.91
C TYR A 570 1.35 5.48 -27.79
N THR A 571 1.62 6.06 -26.62
CA THR A 571 1.62 7.48 -26.38
C THR A 571 2.68 7.87 -25.34
N THR A 572 2.99 9.16 -25.20
CA THR A 572 3.88 9.68 -24.17
C THR A 572 3.09 10.14 -22.93
N PRO A 573 3.73 10.23 -21.74
CA PRO A 573 3.11 10.79 -20.56
C PRO A 573 2.51 12.17 -20.78
N GLU A 574 3.25 13.07 -21.44
CA GLU A 574 2.81 14.44 -21.70
C GLU A 574 1.55 14.48 -22.59
N LYS A 575 1.56 13.72 -23.68
CA LYS A 575 0.40 13.65 -24.57
C LYS A 575 -0.79 13.01 -23.87
N PHE A 576 -0.57 11.95 -23.10
CA PHE A 576 -1.62 11.29 -22.35
C PHE A 576 -2.27 12.26 -21.35
N MET A 577 -1.47 13.05 -20.64
CA MET A 577 -1.98 14.06 -19.71
C MET A 577 -2.77 15.16 -20.41
N GLN A 578 -2.31 15.64 -21.57
CA GLN A 578 -3.07 16.61 -22.37
C GLN A 578 -4.47 16.10 -22.75
N ASP A 579 -4.55 14.83 -23.13
CA ASP A 579 -5.80 14.22 -23.57
C ASP A 579 -6.72 13.84 -22.39
N PHE A 580 -6.16 13.45 -21.24
CA PHE A 580 -6.89 12.87 -20.13
C PHE A 580 -7.22 13.86 -18.99
N ALA A 581 -6.32 14.80 -18.68
CA ALA A 581 -6.49 15.69 -17.52
C ALA A 581 -7.79 16.51 -17.58
N GLY A 582 -8.20 16.94 -18.77
CA GLY A 582 -9.46 17.67 -18.97
C GLY A 582 -10.68 16.84 -18.60
N ILE A 583 -10.66 15.53 -18.88
CA ILE A 583 -11.74 14.60 -18.53
C ILE A 583 -11.79 14.40 -17.01
N ALA A 584 -10.64 14.09 -16.41
CA ALA A 584 -10.55 13.85 -14.97
C ALA A 584 -10.92 15.11 -14.17
N ASN A 585 -10.37 16.27 -14.55
CA ASN A 585 -10.61 17.53 -13.82
C ASN A 585 -12.08 17.98 -13.86
N THR A 586 -12.85 17.58 -14.87
CA THR A 586 -14.28 17.87 -14.92
C THR A 586 -15.04 17.19 -13.78
N ASP A 587 -14.64 16.00 -13.40
CA ASP A 587 -15.26 15.22 -12.32
C ASP A 587 -14.65 15.56 -10.96
N ILE A 588 -13.32 15.67 -10.88
CA ILE A 588 -12.56 15.97 -9.66
C ILE A 588 -12.86 17.40 -9.15
N GLY A 589 -12.99 18.38 -10.04
CA GLY A 589 -13.22 19.78 -9.67
C GLY A 589 -14.56 20.08 -9.00
N LYS A 590 -15.46 19.10 -8.92
CA LYS A 590 -16.81 19.27 -8.30
C LYS A 590 -16.86 18.87 -6.83
N VAL A 591 -15.75 18.42 -6.28
CA VAL A 591 -15.73 17.88 -4.91
C VAL A 591 -15.60 18.97 -3.88
N SER A 592 -16.42 18.88 -2.84
CA SER A 592 -16.40 19.77 -1.68
C SER A 592 -15.61 19.23 -0.48
N ILE A 593 -14.93 18.09 -0.63
CA ILE A 593 -14.12 17.48 0.42
C ILE A 593 -12.72 18.11 0.44
N VAL A 594 -12.22 18.44 1.62
CA VAL A 594 -10.85 18.89 1.84
C VAL A 594 -10.12 17.87 2.70
N MET A 595 -9.11 17.21 2.14
CA MET A 595 -8.27 16.26 2.88
C MET A 595 -7.20 16.99 3.66
N ASN A 596 -7.05 16.64 4.94
CA ASN A 596 -6.04 17.19 5.83
C ASN A 596 -5.06 16.09 6.30
N GLY A 597 -3.78 16.44 6.42
CA GLY A 597 -2.75 15.56 6.98
C GLY A 597 -2.29 14.40 6.09
N ARG A 598 -2.47 14.46 4.78
CA ARG A 598 -2.13 13.34 3.89
C ARG A 598 -0.63 13.06 3.78
N TRP A 599 0.20 14.09 3.84
CA TRP A 599 1.66 13.95 3.67
C TRP A 599 2.44 14.71 4.73
#